data_98a024650cc5805cded74e7cf751c75d
#
_entry.id   98a024650cc5805cded74e7cf751c75d
#
_cell.length_a   1.000
_cell.length_b   1.000
_cell.length_c   1.000
_cell.angle_alpha   90.00
_cell.angle_beta   90.00
_cell.angle_gamma   90.00
#
_symmetry.space_group_name_H-M   'P 1'
#
loop_
_entity.id
_entity.type
_entity.pdbx_description
1 polymer ?
#
loop_
_entity_poly.entity_id
_entity_poly.type
_entity_poly.pdbx_seq_one_letter_code
_entity_poly.pdbx_strand_id
1 'polypeptide(L)'
;MKYISTRGDAPSLNFEEVLLTGLASDGGLYVPAELPSFSPEQIASWSGLAYHELAYEILLPFVSDCIPAEDFKSILAQTYADFSHPAIAPLVQLDRNEWLLELFQGPTLAFKDFALQLLGRLLDYVLKRRNQRVVIMGATSGDTGSAAIEGCRRCDNIDIFILHPHNRVSEVQRRQMTTVLENNIHNICLLYTSPSPRDKRQSRMPSSA
;
A
#
# COMPACT_ATOMS: atom_id res chain seq x y z
N MET A 1 18.20 -3.08 7.56
CA MET A 1 18.08 -1.61 7.41
C MET A 1 17.41 -1.01 8.64
N LYS A 2 17.80 0.22 9.06
CA LYS A 2 17.11 0.94 10.14
C LYS A 2 16.20 2.01 9.58
N TYR A 3 15.09 2.26 10.28
CA TYR A 3 14.10 3.27 9.96
C TYR A 3 14.03 4.28 11.10
N ILE A 4 13.95 5.55 10.77
CA ILE A 4 13.91 6.68 11.69
C ILE A 4 12.64 7.50 11.48
N SER A 5 12.15 8.14 12.55
CA SER A 5 11.01 9.06 12.43
C SER A 5 11.40 10.33 11.70
N THR A 6 10.50 10.84 10.87
CA THR A 6 10.65 12.16 10.22
C THR A 6 10.66 13.32 11.21
N ARG A 7 10.24 13.11 12.47
CA ARG A 7 10.30 14.10 13.56
C ARG A 7 11.51 13.93 14.47
N GLY A 8 12.14 12.74 14.45
CA GLY A 8 13.40 12.48 15.12
C GLY A 8 13.35 12.07 16.58
N ASP A 9 12.18 12.13 17.24
CA ASP A 9 12.03 11.84 18.67
C ASP A 9 11.56 10.42 18.98
N ALA A 10 11.23 9.62 17.96
CA ALA A 10 10.86 8.23 18.13
C ALA A 10 12.06 7.27 18.00
N PRO A 11 12.02 6.09 18.64
CA PRO A 11 13.10 5.11 18.52
C PRO A 11 13.25 4.60 17.08
N SER A 12 14.48 4.29 16.69
CA SER A 12 14.77 3.66 15.40
C SER A 12 14.30 2.21 15.42
N LEU A 13 13.62 1.78 14.36
CA LEU A 13 13.01 0.47 14.21
C LEU A 13 13.58 -0.29 13.00
N ASN A 14 13.40 -1.61 12.97
CA ASN A 14 13.62 -2.42 11.77
C ASN A 14 12.35 -2.43 10.88
N PHE A 15 12.44 -3.05 9.69
CA PHE A 15 11.32 -3.08 8.74
C PHE A 15 10.05 -3.71 9.33
N GLU A 16 10.17 -4.84 10.01
CA GLU A 16 9.03 -5.56 10.57
C GLU A 16 8.32 -4.76 11.66
N GLU A 17 9.09 -4.11 12.52
CA GLU A 17 8.57 -3.25 13.58
C GLU A 17 7.84 -2.03 12.99
N VAL A 18 8.40 -1.40 11.95
CA VAL A 18 7.76 -0.28 11.24
C VAL A 18 6.46 -0.70 10.60
N LEU A 19 6.45 -1.86 9.93
CA LEU A 19 5.27 -2.40 9.25
C LEU A 19 4.09 -2.58 10.22
N LEU A 20 4.37 -3.05 11.44
CA LEU A 20 3.36 -3.28 12.48
C LEU A 20 2.98 -2.01 13.25
N THR A 21 3.89 -1.06 13.39
CA THR A 21 3.67 0.17 14.15
C THR A 21 2.87 1.21 13.36
N GLY A 22 3.11 1.32 12.04
CA GLY A 22 2.51 2.32 11.18
C GLY A 22 3.09 3.72 11.44
N LEU A 23 2.48 4.51 12.34
CA LEU A 23 2.97 5.85 12.70
C LEU A 23 3.98 5.77 13.85
N ALA A 24 4.98 6.66 13.81
CA ALA A 24 5.92 6.80 14.90
C ALA A 24 5.26 7.40 16.15
N SER A 25 5.80 7.10 17.34
CA SER A 25 5.25 7.55 18.63
C SER A 25 5.24 9.07 18.79
N ASP A 26 6.10 9.77 18.07
CA ASP A 26 6.17 11.23 17.99
C ASP A 26 5.19 11.84 16.95
N GLY A 27 4.38 11.00 16.29
CA GLY A 27 3.46 11.38 15.23
C GLY A 27 4.14 11.62 13.86
N GLY A 28 5.41 11.25 13.71
CA GLY A 28 6.14 11.23 12.44
C GLY A 28 5.83 9.98 11.62
N LEU A 29 6.40 9.95 10.42
CA LEU A 29 6.46 8.76 9.57
C LEU A 29 7.83 8.11 9.73
N TYR A 30 7.89 6.78 9.62
CA TYR A 30 9.15 6.08 9.51
C TYR A 30 9.65 6.11 8.07
N VAL A 31 10.92 6.50 7.91
CA VAL A 31 11.65 6.49 6.65
C VAL A 31 12.96 5.72 6.83
N PRO A 32 13.53 5.11 5.77
CA PRO A 32 14.86 4.52 5.85
C PRO A 32 15.89 5.54 6.33
N ALA A 33 16.77 5.16 7.25
CA ALA A 33 17.84 6.02 7.72
C ALA A 33 18.83 6.39 6.60
N GLU A 34 19.02 5.46 5.66
CA GLU A 34 19.85 5.62 4.47
C GLU A 34 19.11 5.03 3.26
N LEU A 35 19.18 5.69 2.12
CA LEU A 35 18.65 5.15 0.87
C LEU A 35 19.72 4.31 0.18
N PRO A 36 19.37 3.10 -0.32
CA PRO A 36 20.29 2.33 -1.14
C PRO A 36 20.64 3.10 -2.42
N SER A 37 21.87 3.00 -2.84
CA SER A 37 22.34 3.53 -4.12
C SER A 37 22.73 2.39 -5.04
N PHE A 38 22.45 2.55 -6.32
CA PHE A 38 22.74 1.57 -7.35
C PHE A 38 23.64 2.20 -8.41
N SER A 39 24.68 1.50 -8.83
CA SER A 39 25.57 1.99 -9.88
C SER A 39 24.89 1.94 -11.26
N PRO A 40 25.32 2.74 -12.23
CA PRO A 40 24.84 2.64 -13.61
C PRO A 40 24.99 1.23 -14.20
N GLU A 41 26.05 0.51 -13.84
CA GLU A 41 26.30 -0.86 -14.29
C GLU A 41 25.29 -1.84 -13.68
N GLN A 42 24.93 -1.68 -12.40
CA GLN A 42 23.89 -2.48 -11.77
C GLN A 42 22.54 -2.21 -12.44
N ILE A 43 22.16 -0.96 -12.65
CA ILE A 43 20.92 -0.60 -13.34
C ILE A 43 20.89 -1.18 -14.75
N ALA A 44 22.00 -1.10 -15.49
CA ALA A 44 22.09 -1.68 -16.82
C ALA A 44 21.96 -3.23 -16.83
N SER A 45 22.48 -3.91 -15.79
CA SER A 45 22.37 -5.37 -15.66
C SER A 45 20.94 -5.87 -15.44
N TRP A 46 20.04 -5.02 -14.99
CA TRP A 46 18.62 -5.35 -14.80
C TRP A 46 17.78 -5.30 -16.07
N SER A 47 18.41 -4.90 -17.20
CA SER A 47 17.74 -4.92 -18.50
C SER A 47 17.24 -6.33 -18.83
N GLY A 48 15.93 -6.44 -19.08
CA GLY A 48 15.28 -7.71 -19.40
C GLY A 48 14.77 -8.52 -18.21
N LEU A 49 14.95 -8.06 -16.98
CA LEU A 49 14.28 -8.65 -15.82
C LEU A 49 12.77 -8.46 -15.91
N ALA A 50 12.01 -9.46 -15.47
CA ALA A 50 10.58 -9.28 -15.23
C ALA A 50 10.36 -8.28 -14.08
N TYR A 51 9.18 -7.63 -14.06
CA TYR A 51 8.90 -6.58 -13.08
C TYR A 51 9.11 -7.03 -11.62
N HIS A 52 8.66 -8.23 -11.26
CA HIS A 52 8.84 -8.75 -9.89
C HIS A 52 10.29 -9.06 -9.53
N GLU A 53 11.12 -9.43 -10.53
CA GLU A 53 12.56 -9.62 -10.34
C GLU A 53 13.27 -8.28 -10.16
N LEU A 54 12.92 -7.28 -10.97
CA LEU A 54 13.41 -5.91 -10.80
C LEU A 54 12.98 -5.33 -9.45
N ALA A 55 11.73 -5.55 -9.04
CA ALA A 55 11.22 -5.14 -7.73
C ALA A 55 12.00 -5.80 -6.59
N TYR A 56 12.40 -7.06 -6.75
CA TYR A 56 13.26 -7.74 -5.78
C TYR A 56 14.63 -7.04 -5.63
N GLU A 57 15.31 -6.77 -6.73
CA GLU A 57 16.64 -6.12 -6.71
C GLU A 57 16.58 -4.74 -6.03
N ILE A 58 15.53 -3.96 -6.30
CA ILE A 58 15.37 -2.61 -5.75
C ILE A 58 14.91 -2.65 -4.29
N LEU A 59 14.01 -3.55 -3.91
CA LEU A 59 13.36 -3.55 -2.61
C LEU A 59 14.07 -4.41 -1.56
N LEU A 60 14.89 -5.38 -1.96
CA LEU A 60 15.59 -6.25 -1.03
C LEU A 60 16.38 -5.51 0.07
N PRO A 61 17.14 -4.44 -0.23
CA PRO A 61 17.87 -3.71 0.82
C PRO A 61 17.00 -3.19 1.96
N PHE A 62 15.72 -2.92 1.68
CA PHE A 62 14.79 -2.39 2.67
C PHE A 62 14.25 -3.44 3.65
N VAL A 63 14.22 -4.72 3.25
CA VAL A 63 13.53 -5.79 3.99
C VAL A 63 14.46 -6.95 4.40
N SER A 64 15.71 -6.97 3.92
CA SER A 64 16.63 -8.11 3.99
C SER A 64 16.99 -8.58 5.40
N ASP A 65 16.85 -7.73 6.40
CA ASP A 65 17.08 -8.06 7.82
C ASP A 65 15.88 -8.75 8.48
N CYS A 66 14.73 -8.79 7.81
CA CYS A 66 13.48 -9.30 8.38
C CYS A 66 12.84 -10.42 7.56
N ILE A 67 13.01 -10.42 6.23
CA ILE A 67 12.37 -11.36 5.31
C ILE A 67 13.45 -12.13 4.53
N PRO A 68 13.46 -13.47 4.59
CA PRO A 68 14.36 -14.28 3.78
C PRO A 68 14.19 -14.02 2.28
N ALA A 69 15.29 -14.07 1.53
CA ALA A 69 15.31 -13.74 0.11
C ALA A 69 14.30 -14.53 -0.73
N GLU A 70 14.20 -15.84 -0.51
CA GLU A 70 13.30 -16.70 -1.28
C GLU A 70 11.82 -16.43 -0.95
N ASP A 71 11.50 -16.14 0.31
CA ASP A 71 10.14 -15.75 0.71
C ASP A 71 9.77 -14.41 0.06
N PHE A 72 10.70 -13.45 0.05
CA PHE A 72 10.45 -12.15 -0.55
C PHE A 72 10.26 -12.23 -2.07
N LYS A 73 11.04 -13.04 -2.78
CA LYS A 73 10.82 -13.32 -4.22
C LYS A 73 9.43 -13.89 -4.46
N SER A 74 9.02 -14.86 -3.65
CA SER A 74 7.69 -15.48 -3.76
C SER A 74 6.56 -14.46 -3.53
N ILE A 75 6.69 -13.60 -2.52
CA ILE A 75 5.74 -12.54 -2.22
C ILE A 75 5.62 -11.58 -3.41
N LEU A 76 6.74 -11.12 -3.99
CA LEU A 76 6.72 -10.22 -5.14
C LEU A 76 6.11 -10.85 -6.38
N ALA A 77 6.48 -12.09 -6.70
CA ALA A 77 5.91 -12.82 -7.83
C ALA A 77 4.38 -12.95 -7.70
N GLN A 78 3.90 -13.34 -6.52
CA GLN A 78 2.46 -13.44 -6.26
C GLN A 78 1.75 -12.07 -6.26
N THR A 79 2.43 -11.00 -5.82
CA THR A 79 1.86 -9.66 -5.77
C THR A 79 1.50 -9.15 -7.16
N TYR A 80 2.39 -9.33 -8.12
CA TYR A 80 2.24 -8.76 -9.45
C TYR A 80 1.67 -9.73 -10.48
N ALA A 81 1.35 -10.97 -10.10
CA ALA A 81 0.75 -11.97 -10.98
C ALA A 81 -0.65 -11.60 -11.51
N ASP A 82 -1.41 -10.86 -10.72
CA ASP A 82 -2.79 -10.49 -11.05
C ASP A 82 -2.89 -9.15 -11.85
N PHE A 83 -1.75 -8.55 -12.22
CA PHE A 83 -1.74 -7.35 -13.07
C PHE A 83 -1.98 -7.73 -14.53
N SER A 84 -2.72 -6.88 -15.24
CA SER A 84 -3.22 -7.18 -16.60
C SER A 84 -2.19 -7.02 -17.71
N HIS A 85 -1.05 -6.34 -17.46
CA HIS A 85 -0.02 -6.09 -18.45
C HIS A 85 1.31 -6.75 -18.06
N PRO A 86 2.03 -7.42 -18.98
CA PRO A 86 3.28 -8.10 -18.66
C PRO A 86 4.38 -7.18 -18.08
N ALA A 87 4.43 -5.93 -18.52
CA ALA A 87 5.36 -4.94 -17.98
C ALA A 87 4.88 -4.32 -16.66
N ILE A 88 3.69 -4.67 -16.16
CA ILE A 88 3.07 -4.19 -14.92
C ILE A 88 2.84 -2.67 -14.93
N ALA A 89 3.87 -1.87 -15.22
CA ALA A 89 3.84 -0.42 -15.35
C ALA A 89 4.45 0.00 -16.70
N PRO A 90 3.74 -0.21 -17.82
CA PRO A 90 4.27 0.13 -19.14
C PRO A 90 4.44 1.62 -19.32
N LEU A 91 5.45 1.99 -20.12
CA LEU A 91 5.68 3.34 -20.62
C LEU A 91 5.15 3.45 -22.04
N VAL A 92 4.23 4.36 -22.26
CA VAL A 92 3.69 4.70 -23.59
C VAL A 92 4.25 6.02 -24.05
N GLN A 93 4.92 6.04 -25.19
CA GLN A 93 5.43 7.27 -25.77
C GLN A 93 4.32 8.05 -26.42
N LEU A 94 4.09 9.30 -25.97
CA LEU A 94 3.08 10.19 -26.51
C LEU A 94 3.65 11.12 -27.57
N ASP A 95 4.89 11.59 -27.36
CA ASP A 95 5.61 12.47 -28.29
C ASP A 95 7.13 12.22 -28.12
N ARG A 96 7.94 12.95 -28.86
CA ARG A 96 9.40 12.78 -28.93
C ARG A 96 10.09 12.67 -27.56
N ASN A 97 9.64 13.48 -26.59
CA ASN A 97 10.20 13.53 -25.22
C ASN A 97 9.12 13.40 -24.15
N GLU A 98 7.92 12.93 -24.49
CA GLU A 98 6.82 12.76 -23.56
C GLU A 98 6.44 11.28 -23.46
N TRP A 99 6.38 10.80 -22.22
CA TRP A 99 6.06 9.42 -21.90
C TRP A 99 4.97 9.38 -20.83
N LEU A 100 4.02 8.49 -21.01
CA LEU A 100 3.00 8.18 -20.03
C LEU A 100 3.35 6.87 -19.32
N LEU A 101 3.50 6.92 -17.99
CA LEU A 101 3.61 5.73 -17.17
C LEU A 101 2.19 5.28 -16.78
N GLU A 102 1.77 4.13 -17.29
CA GLU A 102 0.44 3.59 -17.00
C GLU A 102 0.44 2.86 -15.66
N LEU A 103 -0.29 3.38 -14.68
CA LEU A 103 -0.40 2.83 -13.33
C LEU A 103 -1.78 2.22 -13.03
N PHE A 104 -2.55 1.90 -14.07
CA PHE A 104 -3.89 1.34 -13.96
C PHE A 104 -3.97 -0.15 -14.36
N GLN A 105 -2.87 -0.85 -14.38
CA GLN A 105 -2.80 -2.26 -14.79
C GLN A 105 -3.07 -3.25 -13.65
N GLY A 106 -3.26 -2.76 -12.43
CA GLY A 106 -3.58 -3.57 -11.26
C GLY A 106 -5.05 -3.99 -11.19
N PRO A 107 -5.40 -4.89 -10.25
CA PRO A 107 -6.74 -5.50 -10.16
C PRO A 107 -7.87 -4.51 -9.89
N THR A 108 -7.62 -3.36 -9.25
CA THR A 108 -8.62 -2.32 -9.01
C THR A 108 -8.52 -1.15 -9.97
N LEU A 109 -7.57 -1.18 -10.91
CA LEU A 109 -7.27 -0.14 -11.89
C LEU A 109 -6.76 1.17 -11.25
N ALA A 110 -6.41 1.15 -9.98
CA ALA A 110 -5.88 2.29 -9.26
C ALA A 110 -4.35 2.15 -9.09
N PHE A 111 -3.61 3.25 -9.17
CA PHE A 111 -2.17 3.25 -8.92
C PHE A 111 -1.79 2.69 -7.55
N LYS A 112 -2.72 2.74 -6.61
CA LYS A 112 -2.57 2.22 -5.24
C LYS A 112 -2.38 0.70 -5.18
N ASP A 113 -2.77 -0.02 -6.22
CA ASP A 113 -2.55 -1.47 -6.31
C ASP A 113 -1.08 -1.82 -6.18
N PHE A 114 -0.17 -1.04 -6.75
CA PHE A 114 1.27 -1.28 -6.70
C PHE A 114 1.80 -1.44 -5.27
N ALA A 115 1.33 -0.60 -4.36
CA ALA A 115 1.76 -0.63 -2.96
C ALA A 115 0.87 -1.51 -2.09
N LEU A 116 -0.46 -1.42 -2.21
CA LEU A 116 -1.38 -2.08 -1.30
C LEU A 116 -1.46 -3.59 -1.50
N GLN A 117 -1.27 -4.10 -2.74
CA GLN A 117 -1.17 -5.53 -2.99
C GLN A 117 0.08 -6.13 -2.31
N LEU A 118 1.21 -5.43 -2.36
CA LEU A 118 2.44 -5.84 -1.69
C LEU A 118 2.31 -5.70 -0.18
N LEU A 119 1.78 -4.58 0.31
CA LEU A 119 1.62 -4.31 1.74
C LEU A 119 0.77 -5.38 2.44
N GLY A 120 -0.37 -5.76 1.86
CA GLY A 120 -1.23 -6.80 2.41
C GLY A 120 -0.49 -8.13 2.60
N ARG A 121 0.25 -8.57 1.58
CA ARG A 121 1.03 -9.82 1.63
C ARG A 121 2.20 -9.77 2.61
N LEU A 122 2.91 -8.65 2.67
CA LEU A 122 4.01 -8.46 3.64
C LEU A 122 3.48 -8.48 5.08
N LEU A 123 2.37 -7.81 5.31
CA LEU A 123 1.74 -7.76 6.63
C LEU A 123 1.24 -9.15 7.04
N ASP A 124 0.54 -9.88 6.17
CA ASP A 124 0.05 -11.23 6.45
C ASP A 124 1.22 -12.21 6.70
N TYR A 125 2.30 -12.12 5.93
CA TYR A 125 3.52 -12.91 6.13
C TYR A 125 4.11 -12.71 7.54
N VAL A 126 4.26 -11.45 7.96
CA VAL A 126 4.80 -11.12 9.28
C VAL A 126 3.86 -11.56 10.40
N LEU A 127 2.56 -11.32 10.25
CA LEU A 127 1.54 -11.71 11.22
C LEU A 127 1.48 -13.23 11.41
N LYS A 128 1.53 -13.99 10.31
CA LYS A 128 1.56 -15.46 10.33
C LYS A 128 2.79 -15.97 11.11
N ARG A 129 3.96 -15.42 10.84
CA ARG A 129 5.19 -15.77 11.53
C ARG A 129 5.15 -15.47 13.04
N ARG A 130 4.45 -14.39 13.41
CA ARG A 130 4.25 -13.98 14.82
C ARG A 130 3.06 -14.66 15.51
N ASN A 131 2.28 -15.44 14.77
CA ASN A 131 1.00 -15.99 15.26
C ASN A 131 0.08 -14.87 15.81
N GLN A 132 -0.03 -13.79 15.08
CA GLN A 132 -0.82 -12.59 15.43
C GLN A 132 -1.87 -12.31 14.36
N ARG A 133 -2.93 -11.61 14.74
CA ARG A 133 -3.96 -11.08 13.84
C ARG A 133 -4.09 -9.58 14.06
N VAL A 134 -4.47 -8.86 13.01
CA VAL A 134 -4.75 -7.43 13.08
C VAL A 134 -6.11 -7.11 12.46
N VAL A 135 -6.70 -6.03 12.93
CA VAL A 135 -7.86 -5.40 12.32
C VAL A 135 -7.41 -4.08 11.68
N ILE A 136 -7.64 -3.96 10.39
CA ILE A 136 -7.44 -2.70 9.66
C ILE A 136 -8.79 -1.97 9.60
N MET A 137 -8.81 -0.72 10.00
CA MET A 137 -9.97 0.15 9.84
C MET A 137 -9.60 1.33 8.96
N GLY A 138 -10.32 1.50 7.86
CA GLY A 138 -10.11 2.59 6.92
C GLY A 138 -11.39 3.35 6.62
N ALA A 139 -11.31 4.68 6.54
CA ALA A 139 -12.37 5.52 6.02
C ALA A 139 -11.94 6.07 4.66
N THR A 140 -12.74 5.81 3.62
CA THR A 140 -12.36 6.14 2.25
C THR A 140 -13.57 6.47 1.40
N SER A 141 -13.34 7.27 0.36
CA SER A 141 -14.36 7.62 -0.63
C SER A 141 -14.07 7.07 -2.04
N GLY A 142 -13.18 6.09 -2.17
CA GLY A 142 -12.86 5.56 -3.49
C GLY A 142 -11.68 4.59 -3.56
N ASP A 143 -10.71 4.85 -4.43
CA ASP A 143 -9.60 3.98 -4.85
C ASP A 143 -8.83 3.31 -3.72
N THR A 144 -8.61 4.03 -2.61
CA THR A 144 -7.86 3.48 -1.48
C THR A 144 -8.59 2.30 -0.84
N GLY A 145 -9.91 2.40 -0.72
CA GLY A 145 -10.73 1.33 -0.16
C GLY A 145 -10.73 0.08 -1.03
N SER A 146 -10.95 0.24 -2.34
CA SER A 146 -10.95 -0.86 -3.30
C SER A 146 -9.59 -1.58 -3.31
N ALA A 147 -8.49 -0.82 -3.39
CA ALA A 147 -7.15 -1.41 -3.44
C ALA A 147 -6.74 -2.05 -2.11
N ALA A 148 -7.14 -1.49 -0.95
CA ALA A 148 -6.89 -2.08 0.35
C ALA A 148 -7.67 -3.39 0.56
N ILE A 149 -8.94 -3.43 0.16
CA ILE A 149 -9.76 -4.65 0.17
C ILE A 149 -9.11 -5.72 -0.68
N GLU A 150 -8.76 -5.40 -1.93
CA GLU A 150 -8.12 -6.36 -2.85
C GLU A 150 -6.80 -6.88 -2.28
N GLY A 151 -5.97 -6.01 -1.68
CA GLY A 151 -4.71 -6.40 -1.05
C GLY A 151 -4.88 -7.31 0.18
N CYS A 152 -6.00 -7.19 0.90
CA CYS A 152 -6.24 -7.93 2.15
C CYS A 152 -7.16 -9.16 1.98
N ARG A 153 -7.92 -9.27 0.88
CA ARG A 153 -8.98 -10.31 0.75
C ARG A 153 -8.46 -11.74 0.82
N ARG A 154 -7.18 -11.97 0.48
CA ARG A 154 -6.53 -13.28 0.52
C ARG A 154 -5.63 -13.47 1.73
N CYS A 155 -5.76 -12.59 2.74
CA CYS A 155 -4.95 -12.62 3.95
C CYS A 155 -5.68 -13.37 5.07
N ASP A 156 -5.02 -14.34 5.68
CA ASP A 156 -5.62 -15.16 6.74
C ASP A 156 -5.59 -14.47 8.11
N ASN A 157 -4.68 -13.50 8.31
CA ASN A 157 -4.42 -12.87 9.59
C ASN A 157 -4.86 -11.41 9.67
N ILE A 158 -5.64 -10.96 8.68
CA ILE A 158 -6.09 -9.57 8.58
C ILE A 158 -7.62 -9.56 8.39
N ASP A 159 -8.30 -8.84 9.27
CA ASP A 159 -9.69 -8.43 9.05
C ASP A 159 -9.69 -6.95 8.67
N ILE A 160 -10.41 -6.57 7.60
CA ILE A 160 -10.46 -5.18 7.14
C ILE A 160 -11.87 -4.63 7.16
N PHE A 161 -12.02 -3.46 7.80
CA PHE A 161 -13.26 -2.70 7.88
C PHE A 161 -13.11 -1.41 7.07
N ILE A 162 -13.91 -1.26 6.02
CA ILE A 162 -13.93 -0.06 5.19
C ILE A 162 -15.21 0.72 5.43
N LEU A 163 -15.04 1.93 5.94
CA LEU A 163 -16.09 2.92 6.15
C LEU A 163 -16.18 3.80 4.90
N HIS A 164 -17.35 3.85 4.26
CA HIS A 164 -17.53 4.71 3.09
C HIS A 164 -18.81 5.55 3.18
N PRO A 165 -18.82 6.79 2.68
CA PRO A 165 -19.99 7.67 2.78
C PRO A 165 -21.06 7.27 1.77
N HIS A 166 -22.33 7.28 2.23
CA HIS A 166 -23.50 7.03 1.38
C HIS A 166 -23.58 8.05 0.24
N ASN A 167 -23.77 7.56 -0.99
CA ASN A 167 -23.90 8.38 -2.22
C ASN A 167 -22.75 9.39 -2.48
N ARG A 168 -21.54 9.17 -1.92
CA ARG A 168 -20.36 10.02 -2.16
C ARG A 168 -19.17 9.23 -2.69
N VAL A 169 -19.41 8.01 -3.13
CA VAL A 169 -18.46 7.14 -3.83
C VAL A 169 -19.03 6.87 -5.21
N SER A 170 -18.20 6.82 -6.25
CA SER A 170 -18.66 6.44 -7.58
C SER A 170 -19.26 5.03 -7.57
N GLU A 171 -20.21 4.76 -8.43
CA GLU A 171 -20.88 3.46 -8.48
C GLU A 171 -19.90 2.30 -8.77
N VAL A 172 -18.91 2.54 -9.62
CA VAL A 172 -17.87 1.55 -9.94
C VAL A 172 -17.04 1.22 -8.68
N GLN A 173 -16.53 2.24 -7.99
CA GLN A 173 -15.73 2.05 -6.78
C GLN A 173 -16.53 1.42 -5.65
N ARG A 174 -17.79 1.82 -5.49
CA ARG A 174 -18.69 1.19 -4.52
C ARG A 174 -18.84 -0.30 -4.81
N ARG A 175 -19.06 -0.67 -6.06
CA ARG A 175 -19.16 -2.08 -6.46
C ARG A 175 -17.85 -2.83 -6.23
N GLN A 176 -16.71 -2.27 -6.61
CA GLN A 176 -15.41 -2.87 -6.35
C GLN A 176 -15.20 -3.22 -4.87
N MET A 177 -15.70 -2.38 -3.95
CA MET A 177 -15.61 -2.66 -2.51
C MET A 177 -16.64 -3.67 -2.02
N THR A 178 -17.91 -3.53 -2.45
CA THR A 178 -19.04 -4.22 -1.84
C THR A 178 -19.38 -5.58 -2.47
N THR A 179 -18.75 -5.95 -3.58
CA THR A 179 -18.93 -7.26 -4.24
C THR A 179 -17.88 -8.30 -3.81
N VAL A 180 -16.94 -7.92 -2.98
CA VAL A 180 -15.95 -8.83 -2.39
C VAL A 180 -16.62 -9.55 -1.22
N LEU A 181 -16.68 -10.90 -1.28
CA LEU A 181 -17.48 -11.71 -0.36
C LEU A 181 -16.65 -12.51 0.66
N GLU A 182 -15.35 -12.31 0.69
CA GLU A 182 -14.45 -12.96 1.65
C GLU A 182 -14.81 -12.57 3.09
N ASN A 183 -14.73 -13.53 4.01
CA ASN A 183 -15.21 -13.40 5.38
C ASN A 183 -14.46 -12.35 6.22
N ASN A 184 -13.25 -11.99 5.81
CA ASN A 184 -12.41 -11.00 6.48
C ASN A 184 -12.63 -9.56 5.95
N ILE A 185 -13.58 -9.36 5.01
CA ILE A 185 -13.88 -8.07 4.39
C ILE A 185 -15.20 -7.53 4.90
N HIS A 186 -15.17 -6.33 5.51
CA HIS A 186 -16.33 -5.70 6.10
C HIS A 186 -16.51 -4.28 5.55
N ASN A 187 -17.60 -4.05 4.82
CA ASN A 187 -17.95 -2.74 4.27
C ASN A 187 -19.08 -2.11 5.09
N ILE A 188 -18.87 -0.88 5.55
CA ILE A 188 -19.84 -0.14 6.36
C ILE A 188 -20.16 1.18 5.66
N CYS A 189 -21.40 1.30 5.22
CA CYS A 189 -21.91 2.52 4.62
C CYS A 189 -22.34 3.52 5.70
N LEU A 190 -21.73 4.69 5.71
CA LEU A 190 -22.05 5.76 6.67
C LEU A 190 -23.08 6.71 6.06
N LEU A 191 -24.24 6.84 6.71
CA LEU A 191 -25.24 7.83 6.34
C LEU A 191 -24.83 9.25 6.72
N TYR A 192 -24.04 9.40 7.81
CA TYR A 192 -23.50 10.65 8.29
C TYR A 192 -21.97 10.59 8.22
N THR A 193 -21.37 11.63 7.64
CA THR A 193 -19.90 11.78 7.63
C THR A 193 -19.45 12.39 8.95
N SER A 194 -18.37 11.86 9.49
CA SER A 194 -17.67 12.50 10.61
C SER A 194 -17.26 13.92 10.22
N PRO A 195 -17.45 14.93 11.09
CA PRO A 195 -16.94 16.26 10.83
C PRO A 195 -15.43 16.23 10.62
N SER A 196 -14.99 16.72 9.47
CA SER A 196 -13.57 16.84 9.14
C SER A 196 -13.17 18.31 9.14
N PRO A 197 -12.01 18.67 9.67
CA PRO A 197 -11.48 20.03 9.53
C PRO A 197 -11.30 20.47 8.06
N ARG A 198 -11.27 19.52 7.12
CA ARG A 198 -11.23 19.79 5.68
C ARG A 198 -12.61 19.97 5.05
N ASP A 199 -13.68 19.70 5.78
CA ASP A 199 -15.04 19.96 5.31
C ASP A 199 -15.30 21.46 5.39
N LYS A 200 -15.46 22.13 4.24
CA LYS A 200 -15.69 23.58 4.14
C LYS A 200 -16.91 24.07 4.93
N ARG A 201 -17.85 23.20 5.24
CA ARG A 201 -19.03 23.52 6.06
C ARG A 201 -18.74 23.54 7.56
N GLN A 202 -17.61 22.94 7.97
CA GLN A 202 -17.25 22.79 9.39
C GLN A 202 -15.91 23.42 9.75
N SER A 203 -15.20 24.02 8.78
CA SER A 203 -13.94 24.73 9.02
C SER A 203 -14.14 26.10 9.71
N ARG A 204 -15.34 26.49 10.04
CA ARG A 204 -15.58 27.63 10.95
C ARG A 204 -15.36 27.14 12.38
N MET A 205 -14.13 27.19 12.82
CA MET A 205 -13.89 27.26 14.26
C MET A 205 -14.66 28.49 14.80
N PRO A 206 -15.42 28.36 15.89
CA PRO A 206 -15.92 29.53 16.56
C PRO A 206 -14.71 30.39 16.88
N SER A 207 -14.68 31.61 16.37
CA SER A 207 -13.73 32.61 16.85
C SER A 207 -13.95 32.70 18.35
N SER A 208 -12.99 32.22 19.12
CA SER A 208 -12.98 32.47 20.58
C SER A 208 -13.02 33.97 20.76
N ALA A 209 -14.13 34.46 21.29
CA ALA A 209 -14.23 35.80 21.86
C ALA A 209 -13.30 35.88 23.05
#